data_d97d090d2ae9436d21e30bc806b13583
#
_entry.id   d97d090d2ae9436d21e30bc806b13583
#
_cell.length_a   1.000
_cell.length_b   1.000
_cell.length_c   1.000
_cell.angle_alpha   90.00
_cell.angle_beta   90.00
_cell.angle_gamma   90.00
#
_symmetry.space_group_name_H-M   'P 1'
#
loop_
_entity.id
_entity.type
_entity.pdbx_description
1 polymer ?
#
loop_
_entity_poly.entity_id
_entity_poly.type
_entity_poly.pdbx_seq_one_letter_code
_entity_poly.pdbx_strand_id
1 'polypeptide(L)'
;MKNRVFTSESVTEGHPDKICDQISDAVLDAIMAQDPAGRVACETTATTGMVMVMGEITTTAKIDIPSIVRNTVNRIGYDDPAYGFDGHTCAVLTTIDKQSPDIAQGVNNAYDASADEKIGAGDQGMMFGYACDETAEDRKSTRLNSSH
;
A
#
# COMPACT_ATOMS: atom_id res chain seq x y z
N MET A 1 -22.50 -31.22 -9.30
CA MET A 1 -21.84 -29.96 -8.92
C MET A 1 -20.42 -30.01 -9.44
N LYS A 2 -19.94 -28.96 -10.12
CA LYS A 2 -18.53 -28.87 -10.50
C LYS A 2 -17.72 -28.45 -9.25
N ASN A 3 -16.73 -29.26 -8.89
CA ASN A 3 -15.82 -28.90 -7.82
C ASN A 3 -15.04 -27.61 -8.24
N ARG A 4 -15.07 -26.59 -7.40
CA ARG A 4 -14.23 -25.39 -7.56
C ARG A 4 -13.07 -25.47 -6.58
N VAL A 5 -11.88 -25.18 -7.06
CA VAL A 5 -10.68 -25.13 -6.24
C VAL A 5 -10.41 -23.66 -5.91
N PHE A 6 -10.17 -23.38 -4.66
CA PHE A 6 -9.74 -22.08 -4.15
C PHE A 6 -8.39 -22.25 -3.48
N THR A 7 -7.48 -21.29 -3.68
CA THR A 7 -6.15 -21.30 -3.06
C THR A 7 -5.93 -20.00 -2.31
N SER A 8 -5.14 -20.07 -1.26
CA SER A 8 -4.69 -18.93 -0.47
C SER A 8 -3.21 -19.06 -0.20
N GLU A 9 -2.48 -17.95 -0.20
CA GLU A 9 -1.03 -17.90 0.01
C GLU A 9 -0.70 -16.88 1.08
N SER A 10 0.32 -17.17 1.87
CA SER A 10 0.89 -16.26 2.86
C SER A 10 2.40 -16.45 2.89
N VAL A 11 3.13 -15.36 3.07
CA VAL A 11 4.60 -15.35 3.14
C VAL A 11 5.09 -14.80 4.48
N THR A 12 6.28 -15.25 4.90
CA THR A 12 6.91 -14.81 6.14
C THR A 12 7.68 -13.50 5.95
N GLU A 13 8.14 -12.92 7.07
CA GLU A 13 8.80 -11.61 7.13
C GLU A 13 10.02 -11.44 6.23
N GLY A 14 10.75 -12.52 5.97
CA GLY A 14 11.94 -12.50 5.12
C GLY A 14 11.67 -12.69 3.62
N HIS A 15 10.44 -12.91 3.23
CA HIS A 15 10.06 -12.97 1.82
C HIS A 15 10.12 -11.56 1.18
N PRO A 16 10.60 -11.39 -0.06
CA PRO A 16 10.72 -10.08 -0.70
C PRO A 16 9.44 -9.23 -0.65
N ASP A 17 8.29 -9.82 -0.92
CA ASP A 17 7.00 -9.10 -0.85
C ASP A 17 6.73 -8.57 0.55
N LYS A 18 7.02 -9.38 1.59
CA LYS A 18 6.80 -8.97 2.98
C LYS A 18 7.85 -7.96 3.45
N ILE A 19 9.08 -8.03 2.94
CA ILE A 19 10.10 -7.00 3.17
C ILE A 19 9.60 -5.66 2.62
N CYS A 20 9.06 -5.65 1.40
CA CYS A 20 8.52 -4.45 0.77
C CYS A 20 7.35 -3.87 1.57
N ASP A 21 6.39 -4.70 2.00
CA ASP A 21 5.29 -4.30 2.86
C ASP A 21 5.80 -3.63 4.15
N GLN A 22 6.73 -4.30 4.85
CA GLN A 22 7.26 -3.81 6.12
C GLN A 22 8.03 -2.49 5.97
N ILE A 23 8.71 -2.28 4.84
CA ILE A 23 9.39 -1.02 4.56
C ILE A 23 8.38 0.09 4.28
N SER A 24 7.38 -0.16 3.45
CA SER A 24 6.31 0.81 3.15
C SER A 24 5.56 1.21 4.42
N ASP A 25 5.22 0.24 5.28
CA ASP A 25 4.59 0.46 6.57
C ASP A 25 5.49 1.29 7.51
N ALA A 26 6.79 0.99 7.57
CA ALA A 26 7.72 1.73 8.41
C ALA A 26 7.89 3.20 7.96
N VAL A 27 7.81 3.48 6.66
CA VAL A 27 7.79 4.85 6.13
C VAL A 27 6.50 5.55 6.53
N LEU A 28 5.35 4.88 6.39
CA LEU A 28 4.06 5.40 6.83
C LEU A 28 4.07 5.73 8.33
N ASP A 29 4.50 4.79 9.17
CA ASP A 29 4.57 4.97 10.62
C ASP A 29 5.44 6.17 11.02
N ALA A 30 6.60 6.31 10.38
CA ALA A 30 7.52 7.43 10.66
C ALA A 30 6.92 8.79 10.28
N ILE A 31 6.08 8.84 9.26
CA ILE A 31 5.36 10.06 8.86
C ILE A 31 4.21 10.32 9.82
N MET A 32 3.34 9.34 10.07
CA MET A 32 2.17 9.48 10.91
C MET A 32 2.52 9.87 12.35
N ALA A 33 3.68 9.44 12.86
CA ALA A 33 4.19 9.84 14.16
C ALA A 33 4.47 11.34 14.29
N GLN A 34 4.75 12.04 13.18
CA GLN A 34 5.09 13.46 13.14
C GLN A 34 3.99 14.32 12.50
N ASP A 35 3.26 13.74 11.55
CA ASP A 35 2.24 14.41 10.74
C ASP A 35 1.04 13.46 10.53
N PRO A 36 0.10 13.41 11.49
CA PRO A 36 -1.09 12.57 11.37
C PRO A 36 -2.00 12.88 10.17
N ALA A 37 -1.84 14.07 9.56
CA ALA A 37 -2.56 14.48 8.37
C ALA A 37 -1.76 14.24 7.06
N GLY A 38 -0.56 13.69 7.18
CA GLY A 38 0.29 13.34 6.03
C GLY A 38 -0.40 12.37 5.08
N ARG A 39 -0.12 12.51 3.80
CA ARG A 39 -0.63 11.63 2.75
C ARG A 39 0.52 10.83 2.20
N VAL A 40 0.36 9.52 2.26
CA VAL A 40 1.44 8.58 1.98
C VAL A 40 0.93 7.50 1.04
N ALA A 41 1.39 7.54 -0.21
CA ALA A 41 1.32 6.44 -1.15
C ALA A 41 2.76 5.97 -1.37
N CYS A 42 3.20 5.01 -0.57
CA CYS A 42 4.57 4.53 -0.54
C CYS A 42 4.64 3.10 -1.04
N GLU A 43 5.31 2.91 -2.16
CA GLU A 43 5.57 1.62 -2.77
C GLU A 43 7.03 1.24 -2.62
N THR A 44 7.28 -0.03 -2.40
CA THR A 44 8.65 -0.56 -2.27
C THR A 44 8.86 -1.75 -3.18
N THR A 45 10.03 -1.85 -3.76
CA THR A 45 10.49 -3.05 -4.45
C THR A 45 11.88 -3.43 -3.97
N ALA A 46 12.13 -4.73 -3.86
CA ALA A 46 13.41 -5.27 -3.40
C ALA A 46 13.89 -6.40 -4.29
N THR A 47 15.19 -6.47 -4.48
CA THR A 47 15.89 -7.58 -5.12
C THR A 47 17.25 -7.75 -4.46
N THR A 48 18.04 -8.74 -4.92
CA THR A 48 19.38 -8.99 -4.36
C THR A 48 20.21 -7.70 -4.35
N GLY A 49 20.63 -7.28 -3.16
CA GLY A 49 21.51 -6.13 -2.96
C GLY A 49 20.85 -4.76 -3.13
N MET A 50 19.54 -4.64 -3.37
CA MET A 50 18.91 -3.36 -3.63
C MET A 50 17.47 -3.29 -3.07
N VAL A 51 17.13 -2.11 -2.55
CA VAL A 51 15.76 -1.68 -2.25
C VAL A 51 15.48 -0.36 -2.94
N MET A 52 14.32 -0.23 -3.58
CA MET A 52 13.84 1.03 -4.10
C MET A 52 12.51 1.39 -3.43
N VAL A 53 12.42 2.61 -2.91
CA VAL A 53 11.20 3.20 -2.34
C VAL A 53 10.74 4.31 -3.28
N MET A 54 9.48 4.24 -3.71
CA MET A 54 8.91 5.16 -4.69
C MET A 54 7.45 5.49 -4.32
N GLY A 55 6.92 6.52 -4.93
CA GLY A 55 5.51 6.90 -4.75
C GLY A 55 5.29 8.39 -4.58
N GLU A 56 4.13 8.74 -4.06
CA GLU A 56 3.72 10.12 -3.83
C GLU A 56 3.47 10.37 -2.33
N ILE A 57 4.20 11.31 -1.77
CA ILE A 57 4.10 11.68 -0.36
C ILE A 57 3.92 13.19 -0.23
N THR A 58 2.89 13.60 0.51
CA THR A 58 2.67 14.99 0.90
C THR A 58 2.61 15.06 2.42
N THR A 59 3.65 15.62 3.02
CA THR A 59 3.79 15.68 4.48
C THR A 59 4.64 16.86 4.91
N THR A 60 4.46 17.28 6.16
CA THR A 60 5.35 18.19 6.88
C THR A 60 6.43 17.47 7.70
N ALA A 61 6.31 16.16 7.85
CA ALA A 61 7.28 15.32 8.56
C ALA A 61 8.64 15.33 7.86
N LYS A 62 9.69 15.23 8.68
CA LYS A 62 11.06 15.05 8.20
C LYS A 62 11.53 13.66 8.53
N ILE A 63 11.67 12.85 7.51
CA ILE A 63 12.06 11.43 7.63
C ILE A 63 13.31 11.14 6.80
N ASP A 64 14.10 10.19 7.26
CA ASP A 64 15.25 9.64 6.54
C ASP A 64 14.89 8.24 6.03
N ILE A 65 14.37 8.17 4.81
CA ILE A 65 13.92 6.93 4.18
C ILE A 65 15.07 5.90 4.12
N PRO A 66 16.29 6.23 3.69
CA PRO A 66 17.39 5.28 3.71
C PRO A 66 17.64 4.64 5.08
N SER A 67 17.61 5.41 6.15
CA SER A 67 17.77 4.87 7.50
C SER A 67 16.59 3.98 7.92
N ILE A 68 15.36 4.33 7.56
CA ILE A 68 14.18 3.50 7.82
C ILE A 68 14.30 2.16 7.11
N VAL A 69 14.67 2.16 5.83
CA VAL A 69 14.89 0.93 5.04
C VAL A 69 15.92 0.03 5.71
N ARG A 70 17.10 0.57 6.01
CA ARG A 70 18.20 -0.20 6.61
C ARG A 70 17.83 -0.80 7.96
N ASN A 71 17.18 -0.03 8.81
CA ASN A 71 16.72 -0.48 10.11
C ASN A 71 15.66 -1.59 9.99
N THR A 72 14.75 -1.48 9.03
CA THR A 72 13.73 -2.50 8.78
C THR A 72 14.35 -3.79 8.28
N VAL A 73 15.25 -3.72 7.30
CA VAL A 73 15.97 -4.89 6.74
C VAL A 73 16.77 -5.60 7.82
N ASN A 74 17.52 -4.86 8.64
CA ASN A 74 18.30 -5.43 9.75
C ASN A 74 17.38 -6.07 10.82
N ARG A 75 16.26 -5.42 11.16
CA ARG A 75 15.27 -5.95 12.13
C ARG A 75 14.66 -7.26 11.67
N ILE A 76 14.46 -7.45 10.38
CA ILE A 76 13.97 -8.71 9.79
C ILE A 76 15.00 -9.84 9.93
N GLY A 77 16.28 -9.51 10.06
CA GLY A 77 17.37 -10.47 10.22
C GLY A 77 18.32 -10.53 9.02
N TYR A 78 18.18 -9.63 8.05
CA TYR A 78 19.15 -9.46 6.98
C TYR A 78 20.22 -8.44 7.40
N ASP A 79 21.10 -8.86 8.29
CA ASP A 79 22.13 -8.06 8.93
C ASP A 79 23.58 -8.54 8.63
N ASP A 80 23.73 -9.60 7.82
CA ASP A 80 25.02 -10.16 7.40
C ASP A 80 25.14 -10.14 5.86
N PRO A 81 26.21 -9.51 5.32
CA PRO A 81 26.51 -9.51 3.89
C PRO A 81 26.60 -10.90 3.25
N ALA A 82 26.88 -11.94 4.04
CA ALA A 82 26.94 -13.32 3.57
C ALA A 82 25.61 -13.82 2.99
N TYR A 83 24.50 -13.19 3.34
CA TYR A 83 23.17 -13.52 2.80
C TYR A 83 22.95 -12.98 1.38
N GLY A 84 23.88 -12.15 0.85
CA GLY A 84 23.75 -11.51 -0.45
C GLY A 84 22.76 -10.34 -0.47
N PHE A 85 22.13 -10.08 0.66
CA PHE A 85 21.24 -8.95 0.92
C PHE A 85 21.28 -8.62 2.40
N ASP A 86 21.59 -7.39 2.74
CA ASP A 86 21.65 -6.93 4.14
C ASP A 86 21.41 -5.42 4.23
N GLY A 87 20.96 -4.95 5.40
CA GLY A 87 20.62 -3.56 5.62
C GLY A 87 21.83 -2.61 5.69
N HIS A 88 23.05 -3.11 5.83
CA HIS A 88 24.26 -2.27 5.91
C HIS A 88 24.80 -1.92 4.54
N THR A 89 24.79 -2.87 3.60
CA THR A 89 25.47 -2.76 2.31
C THR A 89 24.54 -2.66 1.11
N CYS A 90 23.25 -3.00 1.24
CA CYS A 90 22.30 -2.90 0.13
C CYS A 90 22.21 -1.46 -0.42
N ALA A 91 22.02 -1.34 -1.73
CA ALA A 91 21.70 -0.07 -2.35
C ALA A 91 20.28 0.36 -1.94
N VAL A 92 20.10 1.61 -1.54
CA VAL A 92 18.78 2.18 -1.26
C VAL A 92 18.57 3.32 -2.23
N LEU A 93 17.56 3.17 -3.09
CA LEU A 93 17.13 4.18 -4.04
C LEU A 93 15.79 4.77 -3.59
N THR A 94 15.61 6.06 -3.79
CA THR A 94 14.34 6.73 -3.49
C THR A 94 13.90 7.60 -4.64
N THR A 95 12.61 7.53 -4.99
CA THR A 95 11.97 8.41 -5.96
C THR A 95 10.57 8.75 -5.45
N ILE A 96 10.46 9.88 -4.76
CA ILE A 96 9.24 10.33 -4.11
C ILE A 96 8.81 11.65 -4.73
N ASP A 97 7.60 11.67 -5.24
CA ASP A 97 6.96 12.84 -5.81
C ASP A 97 5.85 13.37 -4.88
N LYS A 98 5.30 14.53 -5.22
CA LYS A 98 4.08 15.05 -4.59
C LYS A 98 2.86 14.40 -5.22
N GLN A 99 1.83 14.17 -4.40
CA GLN A 99 0.56 13.64 -4.88
C GLN A 99 -0.04 14.49 -6.01
N SER A 100 -0.61 13.81 -7.02
CA SER A 100 -1.36 14.45 -8.11
C SER A 100 -2.47 15.37 -7.57
N PRO A 101 -2.66 16.57 -8.13
CA PRO A 101 -3.77 17.46 -7.75
C PRO A 101 -5.15 16.83 -7.93
N ASP A 102 -5.32 15.97 -8.92
CA ASP A 102 -6.61 15.30 -9.20
C ASP A 102 -6.95 14.28 -8.11
N ILE A 103 -5.97 13.48 -7.68
CA ILE A 103 -6.12 12.56 -6.55
C ILE A 103 -6.34 13.35 -5.24
N ALA A 104 -5.61 14.45 -5.06
CA ALA A 104 -5.77 15.31 -3.89
C ALA A 104 -7.19 15.86 -3.73
N GLN A 105 -7.92 16.09 -4.81
CA GLN A 105 -9.33 16.50 -4.73
C GLN A 105 -10.21 15.45 -4.02
N GLY A 106 -10.07 14.19 -4.38
CA GLY A 106 -10.82 13.09 -3.76
C GLY A 106 -10.46 12.87 -2.28
N VAL A 107 -9.21 13.12 -1.91
CA VAL A 107 -8.75 12.99 -0.52
C VAL A 107 -9.15 14.20 0.33
N ASN A 108 -9.08 15.42 -0.24
CA ASN A 108 -9.32 16.65 0.51
C ASN A 108 -10.80 16.92 0.78
N ASN A 109 -11.69 16.39 -0.05
CA ASN A 109 -13.12 16.67 -0.01
C ASN A 109 -13.88 15.34 -0.06
N ALA A 110 -14.05 14.69 1.08
CA ALA A 110 -14.92 13.53 1.16
C ALA A 110 -16.37 13.95 0.83
N TYR A 111 -16.97 13.25 -0.12
CA TYR A 111 -18.32 13.58 -0.62
C TYR A 111 -19.42 13.36 0.43
N ASP A 112 -19.20 12.43 1.34
CA ASP A 112 -20.13 11.98 2.37
C ASP A 112 -19.69 12.33 3.81
N ALA A 113 -18.66 13.18 3.95
CA ALA A 113 -18.15 13.54 5.25
C ALA A 113 -19.15 14.41 6.04
N SER A 114 -19.39 14.02 7.27
CA SER A 114 -19.95 14.92 8.29
C SER A 114 -19.02 16.12 8.50
N ALA A 115 -19.51 17.23 9.01
CA ALA A 115 -18.77 18.50 9.09
C ALA A 115 -17.40 18.43 9.76
N ASP A 116 -17.10 17.35 10.50
CA ASP A 116 -15.85 17.12 11.23
C ASP A 116 -14.86 16.17 10.50
N GLU A 117 -15.31 15.42 9.48
CA GLU A 117 -14.48 14.48 8.72
C GLU A 117 -14.25 15.00 7.30
N LYS A 118 -13.11 15.64 7.06
CA LYS A 118 -12.80 16.28 5.77
C LYS A 118 -11.89 15.46 4.86
N ILE A 119 -11.41 14.29 5.31
CA ILE A 119 -10.46 13.47 4.56
C ILE A 119 -11.18 12.34 3.86
N GLY A 120 -11.07 12.28 2.53
CA GLY A 120 -11.61 11.21 1.69
C GLY A 120 -10.62 10.06 1.49
N ALA A 121 -11.12 8.92 1.01
CA ALA A 121 -10.33 7.73 0.74
C ALA A 121 -9.43 7.82 -0.52
N GLY A 122 -9.56 8.86 -1.32
CA GLY A 122 -8.82 9.00 -2.57
C GLY A 122 -9.45 8.20 -3.71
N ASP A 123 -8.70 7.27 -4.29
CA ASP A 123 -9.10 6.50 -5.48
C ASP A 123 -9.16 4.99 -5.25
N GLN A 124 -8.68 4.50 -4.13
CA GLN A 124 -8.60 3.07 -3.85
C GLN A 124 -9.89 2.52 -3.27
N GLY A 125 -10.25 1.33 -3.72
CA GLY A 125 -11.42 0.62 -3.23
C GLY A 125 -11.38 -0.85 -3.62
N MET A 126 -12.20 -1.64 -2.94
CA MET A 126 -12.40 -3.04 -3.27
C MET A 126 -13.83 -3.22 -3.77
N MET A 127 -13.97 -3.81 -4.95
CA MET A 127 -15.26 -4.11 -5.54
C MET A 127 -15.35 -5.60 -5.88
N PHE A 128 -16.50 -6.20 -5.55
CA PHE A 128 -16.80 -7.57 -5.92
C PHE A 128 -17.92 -7.57 -6.94
N GLY A 129 -17.70 -8.27 -8.05
CA GLY A 129 -18.69 -8.48 -9.07
C GLY A 129 -18.97 -9.98 -9.27
N TYR A 130 -20.23 -10.33 -9.36
CA TYR A 130 -20.64 -11.68 -9.70
C TYR A 130 -21.70 -11.62 -10.81
N ALA A 131 -21.57 -12.46 -11.80
CA ALA A 131 -22.56 -12.64 -12.86
C ALA A 131 -22.76 -14.12 -13.14
N CYS A 132 -23.99 -14.54 -13.32
CA CYS A 132 -24.34 -15.88 -13.71
C CYS A 132 -25.48 -15.85 -14.74
N ASP A 133 -25.67 -16.96 -15.42
CA ASP A 133 -26.76 -17.22 -16.37
C ASP A 133 -27.64 -18.40 -15.94
N GLU A 134 -27.70 -18.62 -14.62
CA GLU A 134 -28.46 -19.73 -14.02
C GLU A 134 -29.97 -19.49 -14.07
N THR A 135 -30.40 -18.27 -14.34
CA THR A 135 -31.81 -17.89 -14.47
C THR A 135 -32.07 -17.16 -15.79
N ALA A 136 -33.35 -17.12 -16.20
CA ALA A 136 -33.78 -16.49 -17.43
C ALA A 136 -33.95 -14.95 -17.32
N GLU A 137 -33.81 -14.40 -16.14
CA GLU A 137 -33.93 -12.96 -15.92
C GLU A 137 -32.80 -12.18 -16.58
N ASP A 138 -33.17 -11.05 -17.18
CA ASP A 138 -32.20 -10.13 -17.79
C ASP A 138 -31.23 -9.57 -16.74
N ARG A 139 -29.94 -9.67 -17.04
CA ARG A 139 -28.84 -9.12 -16.22
C ARG A 139 -29.00 -7.63 -15.89
N LYS A 140 -29.76 -6.87 -16.65
CA LYS A 140 -30.09 -5.47 -16.37
C LYS A 140 -31.04 -5.29 -15.19
N SER A 141 -31.84 -6.31 -14.90
CA SER A 141 -32.84 -6.26 -13.81
C SER A 141 -32.25 -6.51 -12.43
N THR A 142 -31.09 -7.16 -12.35
CA THR A 142 -30.38 -7.40 -11.08
C THR A 142 -29.64 -6.18 -10.55
N ARG A 143 -29.66 -5.07 -11.27
CA ARG A 143 -29.06 -3.80 -10.86
C ARG A 143 -29.83 -3.06 -9.78
N LEU A 144 -31.04 -3.45 -9.46
CA LEU A 144 -32.01 -2.59 -8.78
C LEU A 144 -32.10 -2.77 -7.27
N ASN A 145 -31.32 -3.62 -6.65
CA ASN A 145 -31.42 -3.85 -5.22
C ASN A 145 -30.18 -3.51 -4.39
N SER A 146 -29.31 -2.66 -4.91
CA SER A 146 -28.16 -2.14 -4.14
C SER A 146 -28.37 -0.74 -3.55
N SER A 147 -29.62 -0.26 -3.49
CA SER A 147 -29.96 0.99 -2.82
C SER A 147 -30.71 0.69 -1.51
N HIS A 148 -29.96 0.32 -0.50
CA HIS A 148 -30.39 0.46 0.90
C HIS A 148 -29.16 0.80 1.74
#